data_fdb818f2b0a3290fcc73ace3c73e1337
#
_entry.id   fdb818f2b0a3290fcc73ace3c73e1337
#
_cell.length_a   1.000
_cell.length_b   1.000
_cell.length_c   1.000
_cell.angle_alpha   90.00
_cell.angle_beta   90.00
_cell.angle_gamma   90.00
#
_symmetry.space_group_name_H-M   'P 1'
#
loop_
_entity.id
_entity.type
_entity.pdbx_description
1 polymer ?
#
loop_
_entity_poly.entity_id
_entity_poly.type
_entity_poly.pdbx_seq_one_letter_code
_entity_poly.pdbx_strand_id
1 'polypeptide(L)'
;MTRTLAAGIFFFAASIAAAEEKYAVKVEDKEPPKELGDAVRAVLDNKAMTVTDDKGKALCTVWACKSVETKATADQAKAGLKYSNVEETTLVGAIQFPEEFRDYRKQKIKAGVYTLRLGFQPEDGDHQGTAPFSDFCLLIPAGDDKKPDVMDAETLHQQSNKATSRKHPGVMLLFPNKTPAEKPAVESKPKDHWVLSYRAPATAGGEKAYLGFSLVVVGVTMAE
;
A
#
# COMPACT_ATOMS: atom_id res chain seq x y z
N MET A 1 1.83 -61.01 -45.81
CA MET A 1 2.84 -60.10 -45.23
C MET A 1 2.16 -58.76 -44.96
N THR A 2 1.70 -58.55 -43.71
CA THR A 2 1.00 -57.36 -43.31
C THR A 2 1.88 -56.57 -42.37
N ARG A 3 2.32 -55.38 -42.78
CA ARG A 3 3.18 -54.46 -41.94
C ARG A 3 2.27 -53.53 -41.16
N THR A 4 2.31 -53.65 -39.84
CA THR A 4 1.65 -52.75 -38.91
C THR A 4 2.57 -51.57 -38.63
N LEU A 5 2.17 -50.34 -39.00
CA LEU A 5 2.85 -49.11 -38.59
C LEU A 5 2.35 -48.71 -37.19
N ALA A 6 3.25 -48.67 -36.22
CA ALA A 6 2.97 -48.09 -34.93
C ALA A 6 3.29 -46.57 -34.97
N ALA A 7 2.27 -45.72 -34.80
CA ALA A 7 2.41 -44.29 -34.65
C ALA A 7 2.69 -43.95 -33.18
N GLY A 8 3.92 -43.51 -32.92
CA GLY A 8 4.30 -43.00 -31.61
C GLY A 8 3.78 -41.55 -31.40
N ILE A 9 2.92 -41.33 -30.45
CA ILE A 9 2.47 -40.00 -30.03
C ILE A 9 3.50 -39.48 -29.02
N PHE A 10 4.28 -38.47 -29.44
CA PHE A 10 5.14 -37.70 -28.52
C PHE A 10 4.32 -36.65 -27.82
N PHE A 11 4.09 -36.82 -26.52
CA PHE A 11 3.57 -35.76 -25.65
C PHE A 11 4.69 -34.77 -25.33
N PHE A 12 4.64 -33.60 -25.93
CA PHE A 12 5.48 -32.48 -25.50
C PHE A 12 4.82 -31.87 -24.23
N ALA A 13 5.37 -32.15 -23.08
CA ALA A 13 5.08 -31.48 -21.85
C ALA A 13 5.75 -30.09 -21.90
N ALA A 14 4.96 -29.05 -22.22
CA ALA A 14 5.40 -27.68 -22.06
C ALA A 14 5.50 -27.37 -20.55
N SER A 15 6.70 -27.35 -20.02
CA SER A 15 6.97 -26.79 -18.68
C SER A 15 6.73 -25.28 -18.75
N ILE A 16 5.61 -24.82 -18.21
CA ILE A 16 5.39 -23.40 -17.92
C ILE A 16 6.35 -23.10 -16.76
N ALA A 17 7.49 -22.50 -17.05
CA ALA A 17 8.34 -21.88 -16.03
C ALA A 17 7.51 -20.74 -15.42
N ALA A 18 7.02 -20.91 -14.19
CA ALA A 18 6.51 -19.82 -13.40
C ALA A 18 7.65 -18.81 -13.25
N ALA A 19 7.45 -17.58 -13.72
CA ALA A 19 8.39 -16.51 -13.44
C ALA A 19 8.50 -16.38 -11.91
N GLU A 20 9.72 -16.51 -11.37
CA GLU A 20 9.95 -16.28 -9.94
C GLU A 20 9.48 -14.85 -9.60
N GLU A 21 8.46 -14.76 -8.76
CA GLU A 21 7.97 -13.47 -8.30
C GLU A 21 9.04 -12.85 -7.41
N LYS A 22 9.61 -11.72 -7.86
CA LYS A 22 10.68 -10.99 -7.16
C LYS A 22 10.26 -10.53 -5.75
N TYR A 23 8.97 -10.34 -5.53
CA TYR A 23 8.37 -9.97 -4.25
C TYR A 23 7.05 -10.70 -4.07
N ALA A 24 6.75 -11.07 -2.82
CA ALA A 24 5.51 -11.76 -2.46
C ALA A 24 4.86 -11.10 -1.24
N VAL A 25 3.57 -11.35 -1.03
CA VAL A 25 2.85 -10.96 0.18
C VAL A 25 2.32 -12.17 0.91
N LYS A 26 2.57 -12.24 2.22
CA LYS A 26 1.97 -13.20 3.14
C LYS A 26 0.97 -12.48 4.03
N VAL A 27 -0.26 -12.99 4.11
CA VAL A 27 -1.27 -12.52 5.05
C VAL A 27 -1.30 -13.45 6.24
N GLU A 28 -1.22 -12.90 7.45
CA GLU A 28 -1.22 -13.69 8.69
C GLU A 28 -1.95 -12.94 9.81
N ASP A 29 -2.51 -13.70 10.77
CA ASP A 29 -3.09 -13.12 11.97
C ASP A 29 -1.96 -12.61 12.87
N LYS A 30 -1.86 -11.29 12.98
CA LYS A 30 -0.83 -10.60 13.75
C LYS A 30 -1.36 -9.26 14.23
N GLU A 31 -1.40 -9.08 15.53
CA GLU A 31 -1.85 -7.82 16.12
C GLU A 31 -0.98 -6.63 15.69
N PRO A 32 -1.60 -5.43 15.56
CA PRO A 32 -0.84 -4.19 15.35
C PRO A 32 0.20 -3.96 16.45
N PRO A 33 1.38 -3.42 16.10
CA PRO A 33 2.49 -3.22 17.02
C PRO A 33 2.13 -2.37 18.25
N LYS A 34 2.75 -2.68 19.39
CA LYS A 34 2.50 -1.97 20.66
C LYS A 34 3.04 -0.54 20.68
N GLU A 35 3.92 -0.20 19.76
CA GLU A 35 4.44 1.16 19.56
C GLU A 35 3.37 2.15 19.12
N LEU A 36 2.31 1.66 18.46
CA LEU A 36 1.12 2.44 18.15
C LEU A 36 0.30 2.69 19.43
N GLY A 37 -0.30 3.87 19.54
CA GLY A 37 -1.24 4.18 20.63
C GLY A 37 -2.46 3.26 20.59
N ASP A 38 -3.04 2.96 21.76
CA ASP A 38 -4.18 2.03 21.88
C ASP A 38 -5.38 2.44 21.00
N ALA A 39 -5.67 3.75 20.91
CA ALA A 39 -6.75 4.26 20.06
C ALA A 39 -6.50 3.97 18.56
N VAL A 40 -5.25 4.10 18.09
CA VAL A 40 -4.87 3.76 16.71
C VAL A 40 -4.93 2.25 16.51
N ARG A 41 -4.39 1.45 17.43
CA ARG A 41 -4.44 -0.01 17.36
C ARG A 41 -5.87 -0.55 17.29
N ALA A 42 -6.79 0.05 18.03
CA ALA A 42 -8.19 -0.39 18.08
C ALA A 42 -8.91 -0.31 16.73
N VAL A 43 -8.53 0.60 15.85
CA VAL A 43 -9.14 0.76 14.52
C VAL A 43 -8.42 -0.02 13.41
N LEU A 44 -7.27 -0.65 13.69
CA LEU A 44 -6.54 -1.49 12.74
C LEU A 44 -7.01 -2.94 12.77
N ASP A 45 -6.97 -3.60 11.59
CA ASP A 45 -7.23 -5.03 11.48
C ASP A 45 -6.08 -5.83 12.10
N ASN A 46 -6.38 -7.03 12.61
CA ASN A 46 -5.39 -7.98 13.11
C ASN A 46 -4.77 -8.84 11.99
N LYS A 47 -5.16 -8.62 10.74
CA LYS A 47 -4.56 -9.29 9.57
C LYS A 47 -3.44 -8.42 9.01
N ALA A 48 -2.19 -8.86 9.26
CA ALA A 48 -1.02 -8.23 8.72
C ALA A 48 -0.66 -8.75 7.33
N MET A 49 -0.21 -7.86 6.46
CA MET A 49 0.30 -8.16 5.12
C MET A 49 1.81 -7.92 5.12
N THR A 50 2.60 -8.99 5.19
CA THR A 50 4.07 -8.92 5.16
C THR A 50 4.56 -9.10 3.73
N VAL A 51 5.23 -8.08 3.20
CA VAL A 51 5.91 -8.13 1.89
C VAL A 51 7.33 -8.64 2.08
N THR A 52 7.72 -9.63 1.27
CA THR A 52 9.05 -10.23 1.28
C THR A 52 9.69 -10.16 -0.10
N ASP A 53 11.02 -10.19 -0.14
CA ASP A 53 11.78 -10.40 -1.37
C ASP A 53 11.83 -11.91 -1.75
N ASP A 54 12.50 -12.22 -2.86
CA ASP A 54 12.71 -13.56 -3.40
C ASP A 54 13.48 -14.50 -2.45
N LYS A 55 14.17 -13.94 -1.45
CA LYS A 55 14.89 -14.69 -0.40
C LYS A 55 14.08 -14.87 0.88
N GLY A 56 12.84 -14.40 0.89
CA GLY A 56 11.95 -14.44 2.05
C GLY A 56 12.26 -13.37 3.12
N LYS A 57 13.15 -12.41 2.84
CA LYS A 57 13.44 -11.30 3.76
C LYS A 57 12.29 -10.30 3.74
N ALA A 58 11.75 -9.97 4.91
CA ALA A 58 10.69 -8.98 5.04
C ALA A 58 11.18 -7.57 4.70
N LEU A 59 10.45 -6.89 3.82
CA LEU A 59 10.64 -5.47 3.49
C LEU A 59 9.80 -4.57 4.37
N CYS A 60 8.52 -4.91 4.52
CA CYS A 60 7.58 -4.21 5.39
C CYS A 60 6.43 -5.12 5.79
N THR A 61 5.71 -4.73 6.84
CA THR A 61 4.44 -5.32 7.24
C THR A 61 3.40 -4.22 7.36
N VAL A 62 2.22 -4.41 6.74
CA VAL A 62 1.14 -3.43 6.68
C VAL A 62 -0.09 -3.96 7.40
N TRP A 63 -0.74 -3.11 8.20
CA TRP A 63 -2.06 -3.32 8.82
C TRP A 63 -3.01 -2.28 8.25
N ALA A 64 -4.09 -2.72 7.60
CA ALA A 64 -5.14 -1.83 7.11
C ALA A 64 -6.09 -1.43 8.26
N CYS A 65 -6.81 -0.33 8.10
CA CYS A 65 -7.93 -0.02 8.98
C CYS A 65 -9.09 -1.03 8.80
N LYS A 66 -9.80 -1.35 9.87
CA LYS A 66 -11.02 -2.18 9.88
C LYS A 66 -12.13 -1.60 9.03
N SER A 67 -12.17 -0.26 8.92
CA SER A 67 -13.08 0.48 8.05
C SER A 67 -12.48 1.84 7.72
N VAL A 68 -12.75 2.32 6.50
CA VAL A 68 -12.41 3.67 6.05
C VAL A 68 -13.72 4.40 5.69
N GLU A 69 -13.98 5.50 6.38
CA GLU A 69 -15.12 6.35 6.05
C GLU A 69 -14.87 7.11 4.75
N THR A 70 -15.90 7.17 3.90
CA THR A 70 -15.81 7.90 2.63
C THR A 70 -16.94 8.92 2.49
N LYS A 71 -16.69 9.96 1.69
CA LYS A 71 -17.70 10.94 1.27
C LYS A 71 -18.45 10.48 0.00
N ALA A 72 -18.22 9.25 -0.46
CA ALA A 72 -18.83 8.70 -1.66
C ALA A 72 -20.28 8.32 -1.44
N THR A 73 -21.09 8.46 -2.51
CA THR A 73 -22.43 7.87 -2.58
C THR A 73 -22.36 6.37 -2.88
N ALA A 74 -23.47 5.66 -2.66
CA ALA A 74 -23.57 4.25 -3.03
C ALA A 74 -23.30 3.98 -4.52
N ASP A 75 -23.71 4.91 -5.41
CA ASP A 75 -23.48 4.77 -6.86
C ASP A 75 -21.99 4.98 -7.22
N GLN A 76 -21.31 5.91 -6.55
CA GLN A 76 -19.86 6.07 -6.69
C GLN A 76 -19.12 4.82 -6.21
N ALA A 77 -19.58 4.18 -5.13
CA ALA A 77 -19.00 2.92 -4.66
C ALA A 77 -19.13 1.79 -5.68
N LYS A 78 -20.28 1.66 -6.37
CA LYS A 78 -20.48 0.69 -7.46
C LYS A 78 -19.54 0.93 -8.64
N ALA A 79 -19.21 2.19 -8.93
CA ALA A 79 -18.26 2.57 -9.99
C ALA A 79 -16.77 2.40 -9.58
N GLY A 80 -16.51 2.02 -8.33
CA GLY A 80 -15.19 1.88 -7.73
C GLY A 80 -14.74 3.15 -7.01
N LEU A 81 -14.46 3.02 -5.73
CA LEU A 81 -13.97 4.10 -4.88
C LEU A 81 -12.59 4.59 -5.33
N LYS A 82 -12.36 5.88 -5.15
CA LYS A 82 -11.09 6.57 -5.38
C LYS A 82 -10.57 7.13 -4.06
N TYR A 83 -9.29 7.43 -3.96
CA TYR A 83 -8.73 8.10 -2.78
C TYR A 83 -9.35 9.47 -2.54
N SER A 84 -9.71 10.21 -3.58
CA SER A 84 -10.44 11.49 -3.48
C SER A 84 -11.85 11.38 -2.86
N ASN A 85 -12.39 10.18 -2.67
CA ASN A 85 -13.62 9.96 -1.92
C ASN A 85 -13.38 9.91 -0.39
N VAL A 86 -12.13 9.86 0.04
CA VAL A 86 -11.73 9.86 1.46
C VAL A 86 -11.26 11.25 1.84
N GLU A 87 -11.50 11.64 3.07
CA GLU A 87 -10.98 12.92 3.58
C GLU A 87 -9.46 12.86 3.68
N GLU A 88 -8.80 13.94 3.25
CA GLU A 88 -7.36 14.09 3.46
C GLU A 88 -7.03 13.93 4.96
N THR A 89 -5.85 13.45 5.27
CA THR A 89 -5.35 13.15 6.61
C THR A 89 -5.98 11.92 7.31
N THR A 90 -6.98 11.27 6.70
CA THR A 90 -7.59 10.05 7.23
C THR A 90 -6.51 8.98 7.48
N LEU A 91 -6.55 8.39 8.67
CA LEU A 91 -5.77 7.20 9.00
C LEU A 91 -6.30 6.02 8.17
N VAL A 92 -5.44 5.42 7.33
CA VAL A 92 -5.82 4.30 6.47
C VAL A 92 -5.11 2.99 6.84
N GLY A 93 -4.12 3.07 7.73
CA GLY A 93 -3.38 1.89 8.17
C GLY A 93 -2.15 2.22 9.00
N ALA A 94 -1.32 1.19 9.20
CA ALA A 94 0.01 1.31 9.77
C ALA A 94 0.99 0.42 9.00
N ILE A 95 2.28 0.76 9.07
CA ILE A 95 3.36 0.03 8.44
C ILE A 95 4.54 -0.12 9.38
N GLN A 96 5.20 -1.28 9.35
CA GLN A 96 6.44 -1.54 10.05
C GLN A 96 7.54 -1.83 9.05
N PHE A 97 8.67 -1.15 9.18
CA PHE A 97 9.91 -1.45 8.46
C PHE A 97 10.88 -2.14 9.41
N PRO A 98 11.32 -3.38 9.14
CA PRO A 98 12.29 -4.07 9.98
C PRO A 98 13.70 -3.49 9.88
N GLU A 99 14.02 -2.81 8.78
CA GLU A 99 15.29 -2.15 8.49
C GLU A 99 15.08 -0.75 7.94
N GLU A 100 16.18 0.01 7.69
CA GLU A 100 16.12 1.30 7.00
C GLU A 100 15.44 1.15 5.63
N PHE A 101 14.46 1.97 5.36
CA PHE A 101 13.69 1.99 4.13
C PHE A 101 13.95 3.29 3.35
N ARG A 102 13.72 3.28 2.05
CA ARG A 102 13.70 4.50 1.22
C ARG A 102 12.28 4.77 0.76
N ASP A 103 11.78 5.93 1.11
CA ASP A 103 10.46 6.38 0.65
C ASP A 103 10.46 6.69 -0.85
N TYR A 104 9.29 7.04 -1.40
CA TYR A 104 9.15 7.34 -2.83
C TYR A 104 10.06 8.50 -3.30
N ARG A 105 10.41 9.43 -2.43
CA ARG A 105 11.34 10.56 -2.70
C ARG A 105 12.81 10.23 -2.43
N LYS A 106 13.18 9.00 -2.30
CA LYS A 106 14.56 8.52 -1.98
C LYS A 106 15.05 8.93 -0.59
N GLN A 107 14.15 9.41 0.29
CA GLN A 107 14.51 9.80 1.66
C GLN A 107 14.67 8.56 2.54
N LYS A 108 15.57 8.63 3.50
CA LYS A 108 15.77 7.54 4.47
C LYS A 108 14.70 7.57 5.53
N ILE A 109 14.01 6.46 5.69
CA ILE A 109 13.08 6.17 6.77
C ILE A 109 13.75 5.15 7.68
N LYS A 110 13.84 5.44 8.97
CA LYS A 110 14.44 4.52 9.94
C LYS A 110 13.59 3.26 10.09
N ALA A 111 14.21 2.15 10.48
CA ALA A 111 13.48 0.98 10.95
C ALA A 111 12.53 1.39 12.10
N GLY A 112 11.30 0.88 12.07
CA GLY A 112 10.30 1.25 13.07
C GLY A 112 8.87 1.12 12.57
N VAL A 113 7.93 1.61 13.37
CA VAL A 113 6.49 1.57 13.13
C VAL A 113 5.98 2.97 12.83
N TYR A 114 5.15 3.07 11.81
CA TYR A 114 4.56 4.33 11.32
C TYR A 114 3.07 4.14 11.08
N THR A 115 2.28 5.18 11.29
CA THR A 115 0.92 5.25 10.75
C THR A 115 0.97 5.67 9.28
N LEU A 116 -0.05 5.26 8.52
CA LEU A 116 -0.29 5.65 7.14
C LEU A 116 -1.50 6.58 7.10
N ARG A 117 -1.29 7.83 6.74
CA ARG A 117 -2.37 8.81 6.56
C ARG A 117 -2.44 9.26 5.11
N LEU A 118 -3.65 9.34 4.58
CA LEU A 118 -3.89 9.78 3.22
C LEU A 118 -3.49 11.24 3.05
N GLY A 119 -2.77 11.55 1.99
CA GLY A 119 -2.40 12.90 1.58
C GLY A 119 -2.45 13.06 0.08
N PHE A 120 -2.65 14.28 -0.38
CA PHE A 120 -2.68 14.61 -1.80
C PHE A 120 -1.56 15.58 -2.13
N GLN A 121 -0.93 15.35 -3.29
CA GLN A 121 0.06 16.29 -3.79
C GLN A 121 -0.65 17.56 -4.27
N PRO A 122 -0.20 18.75 -3.86
CA PRO A 122 -0.69 20.00 -4.45
C PRO A 122 -0.52 20.00 -5.97
N GLU A 123 -1.50 20.53 -6.70
CA GLU A 123 -1.47 20.60 -8.16
C GLU A 123 -0.64 21.78 -8.68
N ASP A 124 -0.06 22.56 -7.81
CA ASP A 124 0.69 23.80 -8.10
C ASP A 124 2.21 23.63 -7.98
N GLY A 125 2.92 24.51 -8.67
CA GLY A 125 4.35 24.78 -8.52
C GLY A 125 5.25 23.58 -8.82
N ASP A 126 6.29 23.44 -7.99
CA ASP A 126 7.41 22.51 -8.17
C ASP A 126 7.04 21.02 -8.03
N HIS A 127 5.76 20.69 -7.76
CA HIS A 127 5.32 19.32 -7.58
C HIS A 127 4.93 18.63 -8.89
N GLN A 128 4.70 19.39 -9.97
CA GLN A 128 4.26 18.82 -11.24
C GLN A 128 5.31 17.87 -11.83
N GLY A 129 4.87 16.69 -12.26
CA GLY A 129 5.71 15.68 -12.90
C GLY A 129 6.66 14.90 -11.97
N THR A 130 6.67 15.17 -10.67
CA THR A 130 7.53 14.47 -9.70
C THR A 130 7.03 13.06 -9.38
N ALA A 131 5.73 12.79 -9.59
CA ALA A 131 5.10 11.49 -9.43
C ALA A 131 4.06 11.24 -10.53
N PRO A 132 3.76 9.99 -10.89
CA PRO A 132 2.74 9.66 -11.90
C PRO A 132 1.31 9.86 -11.39
N PHE A 133 1.11 9.95 -10.09
CA PHE A 133 -0.18 10.14 -9.41
C PHE A 133 0.00 11.10 -8.25
N SER A 134 -1.09 11.78 -7.86
CA SER A 134 -1.11 12.77 -6.78
C SER A 134 -1.48 12.19 -5.41
N ASP A 135 -1.81 10.90 -5.35
CA ASP A 135 -2.28 10.24 -4.13
C ASP A 135 -1.11 9.59 -3.38
N PHE A 136 -1.00 9.85 -2.09
CA PHE A 136 0.07 9.34 -1.22
C PHE A 136 -0.45 8.88 0.13
N CYS A 137 0.31 8.00 0.79
CA CYS A 137 0.27 7.87 2.23
C CYS A 137 1.47 8.61 2.82
N LEU A 138 1.22 9.46 3.82
CA LEU A 138 2.25 10.10 4.61
C LEU A 138 2.53 9.26 5.85
N LEU A 139 3.81 9.11 6.17
CA LEU A 139 4.31 8.32 7.29
C LEU A 139 4.45 9.19 8.54
N ILE A 140 3.78 8.85 9.63
CA ILE A 140 4.02 9.48 10.93
C ILE A 140 4.61 8.42 11.88
N PRO A 141 5.72 8.70 12.60
CA PRO A 141 6.23 7.78 13.61
C PRO A 141 5.14 7.42 14.63
N ALA A 142 5.00 6.15 14.97
CA ALA A 142 3.94 5.65 15.86
C ALA A 142 3.85 6.38 17.20
N GLY A 143 4.99 6.89 17.70
CA GLY A 143 5.07 7.68 18.93
C GLY A 143 4.39 9.05 18.84
N ASP A 144 4.25 9.60 17.63
CA ASP A 144 3.74 10.94 17.39
C ASP A 144 2.26 10.95 16.94
N ASP A 145 1.72 9.85 16.44
CA ASP A 145 0.32 9.73 16.01
C ASP A 145 -0.49 8.90 17.02
N LYS A 146 -1.22 9.58 17.88
CA LYS A 146 -1.90 8.97 19.04
C LYS A 146 -3.39 8.72 18.85
N LYS A 147 -4.01 9.37 17.85
CA LYS A 147 -5.47 9.35 17.65
C LYS A 147 -5.80 9.00 16.20
N PRO A 148 -6.85 8.21 15.96
CA PRO A 148 -7.28 7.87 14.59
C PRO A 148 -7.99 9.01 13.86
N ASP A 149 -8.40 10.06 14.59
CA ASP A 149 -9.16 11.19 14.04
C ASP A 149 -8.38 11.91 12.94
N VAL A 150 -9.08 12.55 12.01
CA VAL A 150 -8.47 13.44 11.01
C VAL A 150 -7.80 14.64 11.71
N MET A 151 -6.80 15.19 11.06
CA MET A 151 -6.08 16.38 11.52
C MET A 151 -6.00 17.38 10.36
N ASP A 152 -5.54 18.59 10.60
CA ASP A 152 -5.27 19.53 9.50
C ASP A 152 -4.02 19.09 8.70
N ALA A 153 -3.96 19.48 7.41
CA ALA A 153 -2.89 19.07 6.50
C ALA A 153 -1.50 19.57 6.94
N GLU A 154 -1.42 20.76 7.56
CA GLU A 154 -0.16 21.30 8.06
C GLU A 154 0.38 20.46 9.21
N THR A 155 -0.47 20.08 10.16
CA THR A 155 -0.11 19.16 11.25
C THR A 155 0.35 17.81 10.69
N LEU A 156 -0.34 17.23 9.70
CA LEU A 156 0.07 16.00 9.03
C LEU A 156 1.48 16.13 8.45
N HIS A 157 1.76 17.20 7.72
CA HIS A 157 3.08 17.44 7.12
C HIS A 157 4.16 17.59 8.19
N GLN A 158 3.93 18.39 9.23
CA GLN A 158 4.88 18.59 10.32
C GLN A 158 5.21 17.28 11.07
N GLN A 159 4.21 16.45 11.33
CA GLN A 159 4.42 15.16 11.99
C GLN A 159 5.14 14.17 11.06
N SER A 160 4.79 14.15 9.79
CA SER A 160 5.42 13.27 8.80
C SER A 160 6.88 13.65 8.51
N ASN A 161 7.28 14.93 8.64
CA ASN A 161 8.67 15.35 8.53
C ASN A 161 9.60 14.64 9.54
N LYS A 162 9.06 14.21 10.67
CA LYS A 162 9.83 13.45 11.70
C LYS A 162 10.25 12.07 11.21
N ALA A 163 9.52 11.47 10.26
CA ALA A 163 9.85 10.17 9.69
C ALA A 163 11.16 10.21 8.88
N THR A 164 11.47 11.33 8.23
CA THR A 164 12.62 11.48 7.32
C THR A 164 13.83 12.15 7.95
N SER A 165 13.70 12.75 9.13
CA SER A 165 14.71 13.64 9.71
C SER A 165 15.09 14.82 8.81
N ARG A 166 14.20 15.21 7.89
CA ARG A 166 14.34 16.30 6.91
C ARG A 166 13.14 17.24 6.96
N LYS A 167 13.15 18.28 6.09
CA LYS A 167 12.04 19.24 5.97
C LYS A 167 10.86 18.73 5.12
N HIS A 168 10.93 17.52 4.60
CA HIS A 168 9.89 16.95 3.74
C HIS A 168 9.28 15.71 4.37
N PRO A 169 7.95 15.54 4.25
CA PRO A 169 7.24 14.36 4.73
C PRO A 169 7.83 13.05 4.21
N GLY A 170 7.69 11.98 4.98
CA GLY A 170 7.90 10.62 4.51
C GLY A 170 6.71 10.19 3.66
N VAL A 171 6.94 9.82 2.40
CA VAL A 171 5.85 9.59 1.43
C VAL A 171 5.92 8.20 0.80
N MET A 172 4.78 7.56 0.70
CA MET A 172 4.58 6.33 -0.07
C MET A 172 3.52 6.60 -1.15
N LEU A 173 3.91 6.45 -2.42
CA LEU A 173 3.01 6.69 -3.54
C LEU A 173 1.90 5.64 -3.59
N LEU A 174 0.69 6.08 -3.93
CA LEU A 174 -0.46 5.23 -4.20
C LEU A 174 -0.76 5.21 -5.71
N PHE A 175 -0.89 4.01 -6.27
CA PHE A 175 -1.46 3.81 -7.60
C PHE A 175 -2.98 3.72 -7.51
N PRO A 176 -3.74 4.20 -8.52
CA PRO A 176 -5.20 4.04 -8.55
C PRO A 176 -5.61 2.56 -8.49
N ASN A 177 -6.60 2.23 -7.65
CA ASN A 177 -7.13 0.87 -7.53
C ASN A 177 -8.66 0.90 -7.34
N LYS A 178 -9.40 1.06 -8.45
CA LYS A 178 -10.87 1.14 -8.43
C LYS A 178 -11.56 -0.21 -8.34
N THR A 179 -10.86 -1.28 -8.71
CA THR A 179 -11.40 -2.65 -8.76
C THR A 179 -10.47 -3.58 -7.97
N PRO A 180 -10.40 -3.41 -6.63
CA PRO A 180 -9.46 -4.16 -5.83
C PRO A 180 -9.80 -5.66 -5.81
N ALA A 181 -8.76 -6.47 -5.99
CA ALA A 181 -8.88 -7.92 -5.84
C ALA A 181 -9.23 -8.29 -4.39
N GLU A 182 -9.82 -9.46 -4.22
CA GLU A 182 -10.19 -9.96 -2.89
C GLU A 182 -8.98 -10.27 -2.03
N LYS A 183 -7.95 -10.85 -2.64
CA LYS A 183 -6.72 -11.22 -1.96
C LYS A 183 -5.64 -10.18 -2.22
N PRO A 184 -4.85 -9.81 -1.19
CA PRO A 184 -3.68 -8.98 -1.38
C PRO A 184 -2.68 -9.64 -2.34
N ALA A 185 -2.01 -8.81 -3.14
CA ALA A 185 -0.97 -9.23 -4.07
C ALA A 185 0.14 -8.17 -4.16
N VAL A 186 1.35 -8.58 -4.51
CA VAL A 186 2.41 -7.66 -4.92
C VAL A 186 2.54 -7.73 -6.42
N GLU A 187 2.43 -6.58 -7.08
CA GLU A 187 2.40 -6.49 -8.53
C GLU A 187 3.52 -5.58 -9.04
N SER A 188 4.16 -6.00 -10.15
CA SER A 188 5.09 -5.14 -10.87
C SER A 188 4.33 -4.09 -11.69
N LYS A 189 4.81 -2.85 -11.64
CA LYS A 189 4.30 -1.72 -12.43
C LYS A 189 5.47 -1.09 -13.22
N PRO A 190 5.21 -0.30 -14.25
CA PRO A 190 6.26 0.38 -15.02
C PRO A 190 7.26 1.15 -14.13
N LYS A 191 8.49 1.33 -14.63
CA LYS A 191 9.60 2.03 -13.96
C LYS A 191 10.03 1.38 -12.65
N ASP A 192 10.07 0.03 -12.63
CA ASP A 192 10.53 -0.78 -11.50
C ASP A 192 9.77 -0.53 -10.18
N HIS A 193 8.50 -0.11 -10.29
CA HIS A 193 7.64 -0.03 -9.12
C HIS A 193 7.04 -1.40 -8.80
N TRP A 194 7.03 -1.75 -7.51
CA TRP A 194 6.28 -2.89 -6.99
C TRP A 194 5.28 -2.36 -5.98
N VAL A 195 4.03 -2.71 -6.18
CA VAL A 195 2.92 -2.21 -5.38
C VAL A 195 2.25 -3.35 -4.62
N LEU A 196 2.04 -3.14 -3.33
CA LEU A 196 1.16 -3.97 -2.52
C LEU A 196 -0.28 -3.53 -2.80
N SER A 197 -1.02 -4.36 -3.52
CA SER A 197 -2.44 -4.16 -3.82
C SER A 197 -3.30 -4.92 -2.82
N TYR A 198 -4.25 -4.24 -2.18
CA TYR A 198 -5.20 -4.82 -1.23
C TYR A 198 -6.49 -4.00 -1.19
N ARG A 199 -7.51 -4.52 -0.53
CA ARG A 199 -8.74 -3.78 -0.24
C ARG A 199 -8.94 -3.62 1.27
N ALA A 200 -9.42 -2.45 1.67
CA ALA A 200 -9.90 -2.20 3.03
C ALA A 200 -11.44 -2.06 3.01
N PRO A 201 -12.15 -2.56 4.03
CA PRO A 201 -13.56 -2.26 4.20
C PRO A 201 -13.77 -0.74 4.25
N ALA A 202 -14.86 -0.28 3.64
CA ALA A 202 -15.21 1.14 3.58
C ALA A 202 -16.72 1.32 3.72
N THR A 203 -17.14 2.55 4.07
CA THR A 203 -18.54 2.95 4.11
C THR A 203 -18.78 4.04 3.07
N ALA A 204 -19.79 3.88 2.22
CA ALA A 204 -20.19 4.84 1.20
C ALA A 204 -21.70 4.99 1.14
N GLY A 205 -22.22 6.19 1.36
CA GLY A 205 -23.66 6.43 1.42
C GLY A 205 -24.39 5.59 2.49
N GLY A 206 -23.69 5.22 3.57
CA GLY A 206 -24.21 4.35 4.63
C GLY A 206 -24.16 2.85 4.31
N GLU A 207 -23.70 2.45 3.14
CA GLU A 207 -23.58 1.05 2.72
C GLU A 207 -22.15 0.54 2.82
N LYS A 208 -21.99 -0.78 2.97
CA LYS A 208 -20.68 -1.45 2.94
C LYS A 208 -20.08 -1.40 1.54
N ALA A 209 -18.83 -1.00 1.45
CA ALA A 209 -18.04 -0.93 0.24
C ALA A 209 -16.60 -1.39 0.51
N TYR A 210 -15.75 -1.34 -0.51
CA TYR A 210 -14.32 -1.57 -0.39
C TYR A 210 -13.53 -0.47 -1.09
N LEU A 211 -12.54 0.08 -0.39
CA LEU A 211 -11.55 0.97 -0.98
C LEU A 211 -10.30 0.16 -1.34
N GLY A 212 -9.89 0.22 -2.60
CA GLY A 212 -8.66 -0.41 -3.07
C GLY A 212 -7.44 0.44 -2.77
N PHE A 213 -6.39 -0.19 -2.25
CA PHE A 213 -5.07 0.40 -2.09
C PHE A 213 -4.08 -0.28 -3.02
N SER A 214 -3.16 0.49 -3.59
CA SER A 214 -1.99 0.00 -4.31
C SER A 214 -0.79 0.83 -3.89
N LEU A 215 -0.17 0.42 -2.79
CA LEU A 215 0.90 1.11 -2.09
C LEU A 215 2.26 0.72 -2.70
N VAL A 216 3.05 1.68 -3.16
CA VAL A 216 4.41 1.42 -3.64
C VAL A 216 5.29 1.01 -2.47
N VAL A 217 5.74 -0.25 -2.48
CA VAL A 217 6.61 -0.84 -1.45
C VAL A 217 8.05 -0.99 -1.94
N VAL A 218 8.28 -0.94 -3.26
CA VAL A 218 9.60 -0.84 -3.90
C VAL A 218 9.47 0.08 -5.10
N GLY A 219 10.42 0.97 -5.27
CA GLY A 219 10.45 1.97 -6.34
C GLY A 219 10.48 3.39 -5.79
N VAL A 220 11.11 4.27 -6.56
CA VAL A 220 11.34 5.67 -6.18
C VAL A 220 11.06 6.58 -7.37
N THR A 221 10.85 7.87 -7.11
CA THR A 221 10.70 8.86 -8.16
C THR A 221 11.93 8.91 -9.07
N MET A 222 11.68 9.12 -10.37
CA MET A 222 12.74 9.39 -11.36
C MET A 222 13.08 10.89 -11.43
N ALA A 223 12.30 11.75 -10.79
CA ALA A 223 12.63 13.18 -10.69
C ALA A 223 13.88 13.40 -9.82
N GLU A 224 14.71 14.38 -10.23
CA GLU A 224 15.90 14.81 -9.50
C GLU A 224 15.57 15.74 -8.33
#